data_5c04871011b22a0c1a29463ea730b0fc
#
_entry.id   5c04871011b22a0c1a29463ea730b0fc
#
_cell.length_a   1.000
_cell.length_b   1.000
_cell.length_c   1.000
_cell.angle_alpha   90.00
_cell.angle_beta   90.00
_cell.angle_gamma   90.00
#
_symmetry.space_group_name_H-M   'P 1'
#
loop_
_entity.id
_entity.type
_entity.pdbx_description
1 polymer ?
#
loop_
_entity_poly.entity_id
_entity_poly.type
_entity_poly.pdbx_seq_one_letter_code
_entity_poly.pdbx_strand_id
1 'polypeptide(L)'
;IYIFSGIQKMNSSFVPDTFEWMISAFDTVLSKRQLGIVTKFGYVIPYFELSIGVLLLVKQFRFIVVPLVILMHILILIMLGPTGKSYNSVVWPWNIIMIALILLLFADVKQERFFDISFLFKGLSFYIVITLMLIFPIFSLNNQYDSYLSSSLYSSNLNECQLILTDKAYKRLPNDLKAFCTTNVDHNVLYIKKWVEEELNVPCVPEYRIFRNAHHYIIQLTQTDSKEVKFNFIEREKLIEF
;
A
#
# COMPACT_ATOMS: atom_id res chain seq x y z
N ILE A 1 1.25 11.48 -6.45
CA ILE A 1 1.50 10.40 -5.49
C ILE A 1 1.17 10.87 -4.08
N TYR A 2 1.90 11.81 -3.44
CA TYR A 2 1.72 12.19 -2.01
C TYR A 2 0.31 12.65 -1.65
N ILE A 3 -0.35 13.45 -2.52
CA ILE A 3 -1.74 13.90 -2.29
C ILE A 3 -2.66 12.69 -2.12
N PHE A 4 -2.65 11.76 -3.06
CA PHE A 4 -3.51 10.59 -2.99
C PHE A 4 -3.08 9.61 -1.90
N SER A 5 -1.77 9.44 -1.68
CA SER A 5 -1.25 8.62 -0.57
C SER A 5 -1.75 9.13 0.78
N GLY A 6 -1.73 10.45 0.99
CA GLY A 6 -2.28 11.06 2.20
C GLY A 6 -3.79 10.82 2.33
N ILE A 7 -4.57 11.08 1.28
CA ILE A 7 -6.02 10.88 1.29
C ILE A 7 -6.37 9.41 1.57
N GLN A 8 -5.72 8.45 0.91
CA GLN A 8 -5.98 7.02 1.08
C GLN A 8 -5.71 6.51 2.51
N LYS A 9 -4.86 7.19 3.27
CA LYS A 9 -4.57 6.88 4.68
C LYS A 9 -5.53 7.53 5.68
N MET A 10 -6.46 8.39 5.22
CA MET A 10 -7.48 9.01 6.07
C MET A 10 -8.62 8.02 6.36
N ASN A 11 -8.31 6.92 7.03
CA ASN A 11 -9.25 5.88 7.44
C ASN A 11 -8.92 5.40 8.85
N SER A 12 -9.86 4.68 9.48
CA SER A 12 -9.75 4.23 10.87
C SER A 12 -8.68 3.15 11.09
N SER A 13 -8.38 2.37 10.05
CA SER A 13 -7.48 1.21 10.11
C SER A 13 -6.01 1.57 9.88
N PHE A 14 -5.70 2.74 9.32
CA PHE A 14 -4.31 3.10 9.00
C PHE A 14 -3.38 3.08 10.22
N VAL A 15 -3.80 3.70 11.32
CA VAL A 15 -2.93 3.80 12.51
C VAL A 15 -2.81 2.45 13.20
N PRO A 16 -3.89 1.73 13.58
CA PRO A 16 -3.77 0.48 14.33
C PRO A 16 -3.16 -0.66 13.50
N ASP A 17 -3.43 -0.73 12.20
CA ASP A 17 -3.01 -1.88 11.39
C ASP A 17 -1.66 -1.67 10.71
N THR A 18 -1.51 -0.54 9.98
CA THR A 18 -0.29 -0.31 9.19
C THR A 18 0.77 0.47 9.96
N PHE A 19 0.40 1.60 10.58
CA PHE A 19 1.39 2.47 11.20
C PHE A 19 2.02 1.82 12.44
N GLU A 20 1.23 1.21 13.32
CA GLU A 20 1.74 0.46 14.48
C GLU A 20 2.64 -0.70 14.05
N TRP A 21 2.23 -1.43 13.02
CA TRP A 21 3.08 -2.48 12.45
C TRP A 21 4.41 -1.94 11.93
N MET A 22 4.43 -0.82 11.22
CA MET A 22 5.67 -0.23 10.70
C MET A 22 6.59 0.23 11.84
N ILE A 23 6.07 0.94 12.84
CA ILE A 23 6.89 1.46 13.95
C ILE A 23 7.35 0.37 14.92
N SER A 24 6.73 -0.81 14.93
CA SER A 24 7.21 -1.95 15.72
C SER A 24 8.57 -2.48 15.23
N ALA A 25 9.10 -1.97 14.12
CA ALA A 25 10.50 -2.12 13.75
C ALA A 25 11.47 -1.56 14.83
N PHE A 26 10.98 -0.65 15.68
CA PHE A 26 11.77 -0.03 16.76
C PHE A 26 11.51 -0.63 18.15
N ASP A 27 10.80 -1.75 18.25
CA ASP A 27 10.46 -2.40 19.53
C ASP A 27 11.69 -2.75 20.39
N THR A 28 12.84 -2.98 19.74
CA THR A 28 14.11 -3.27 20.43
C THR A 28 14.83 -2.02 20.93
N VAL A 29 14.48 -0.83 20.40
CA VAL A 29 15.16 0.44 20.70
C VAL A 29 14.30 1.36 21.56
N LEU A 30 12.99 1.35 21.35
CA LEU A 30 12.03 2.21 22.01
C LEU A 30 11.23 1.45 23.08
N SER A 31 11.05 2.09 24.23
CA SER A 31 10.15 1.55 25.26
C SER A 31 8.70 1.58 24.80
N LYS A 32 7.84 0.73 25.37
CA LYS A 32 6.39 0.70 25.10
C LYS A 32 5.72 2.08 25.25
N ARG A 33 6.16 2.89 26.22
CA ARG A 33 5.66 4.25 26.42
C ARG A 33 6.03 5.16 25.26
N GLN A 34 7.27 5.09 24.76
CA GLN A 34 7.72 5.88 23.61
C GLN A 34 7.00 5.46 22.32
N LEU A 35 6.86 4.15 22.09
CA LEU A 35 6.08 3.64 20.96
C LEU A 35 4.63 4.15 21.00
N GLY A 36 3.96 4.11 22.17
CA GLY A 36 2.62 4.65 22.31
C GLY A 36 2.52 6.16 22.06
N ILE A 37 3.60 6.93 22.30
CA ILE A 37 3.66 8.34 21.91
C ILE A 37 3.80 8.45 20.38
N VAL A 38 4.70 7.68 19.78
CA VAL A 38 4.92 7.68 18.32
C VAL A 38 3.66 7.25 17.58
N THR A 39 2.93 6.24 18.07
CA THR A 39 1.64 5.82 17.49
C THR A 39 0.65 6.98 17.33
N LYS A 40 0.58 7.88 18.32
CA LYS A 40 -0.29 9.06 18.25
C LYS A 40 0.06 10.01 17.11
N PHE A 41 1.33 10.10 16.73
CA PHE A 41 1.73 10.86 15.55
C PHE A 41 1.26 10.22 14.24
N GLY A 42 0.95 8.93 14.24
CA GLY A 42 0.37 8.23 13.10
C GLY A 42 -0.87 8.92 12.56
N TYR A 43 -1.72 9.49 13.43
CA TYR A 43 -2.91 10.24 13.02
C TYR A 43 -2.61 11.53 12.25
N VAL A 44 -1.40 12.05 12.35
CA VAL A 44 -0.97 13.28 11.63
C VAL A 44 -0.36 12.92 10.27
N ILE A 45 0.15 11.70 10.08
CA ILE A 45 0.85 11.28 8.86
C ILE A 45 0.02 11.48 7.58
N PRO A 46 -1.27 11.11 7.50
CA PRO A 46 -2.08 11.33 6.30
C PRO A 46 -2.14 12.81 5.89
N TYR A 47 -2.36 13.69 6.86
CA TYR A 47 -2.43 15.14 6.63
C TYR A 47 -1.06 15.73 6.25
N PHE A 48 0.01 15.19 6.84
CA PHE A 48 1.39 15.56 6.53
C PHE A 48 1.74 15.19 5.07
N GLU A 49 1.43 13.96 4.62
CA GLU A 49 1.66 13.53 3.24
C GLU A 49 0.84 14.36 2.24
N LEU A 50 -0.44 14.61 2.54
CA LEU A 50 -1.29 15.47 1.72
C LEU A 50 -0.69 16.88 1.60
N SER A 51 -0.29 17.47 2.73
CA SER A 51 0.29 18.82 2.77
C SER A 51 1.61 18.90 1.99
N ILE A 52 2.47 17.90 2.15
CA ILE A 52 3.70 17.77 1.34
C ILE A 52 3.37 17.76 -0.15
N GLY A 53 2.40 16.95 -0.56
CA GLY A 53 2.00 16.86 -1.97
C GLY A 53 1.55 18.20 -2.54
N VAL A 54 0.78 18.97 -1.79
CA VAL A 54 0.33 20.31 -2.19
C VAL A 54 1.48 21.32 -2.18
N LEU A 55 2.28 21.34 -1.13
CA LEU A 55 3.36 22.32 -0.97
C LEU A 55 4.52 22.13 -1.97
N LEU A 56 4.76 20.91 -2.46
CA LEU A 56 5.71 20.67 -3.55
C LEU A 56 5.35 21.40 -4.84
N LEU A 57 4.07 21.68 -5.07
CA LEU A 57 3.62 22.46 -6.23
C LEU A 57 3.99 23.92 -6.11
N VAL A 58 4.21 24.42 -4.89
CA VAL A 58 4.50 25.82 -4.59
C VAL A 58 6.00 26.03 -4.41
N LYS A 59 6.66 26.69 -5.37
CA LYS A 59 8.13 26.85 -5.44
C LYS A 59 8.75 27.39 -4.13
N GLN A 60 8.06 28.31 -3.47
CA GLN A 60 8.57 28.97 -2.25
C GLN A 60 8.75 28.00 -1.06
N PHE A 61 7.99 26.91 -1.02
CA PHE A 61 8.05 25.94 0.10
C PHE A 61 9.00 24.78 -0.16
N ARG A 62 9.52 24.62 -1.39
CA ARG A 62 10.35 23.46 -1.78
C ARG A 62 11.61 23.32 -0.94
N PHE A 63 12.21 24.41 -0.47
CA PHE A 63 13.41 24.37 0.36
C PHE A 63 13.18 23.69 1.71
N ILE A 64 11.94 23.67 2.23
CA ILE A 64 11.55 22.96 3.44
C ILE A 64 11.01 21.57 3.09
N VAL A 65 10.13 21.48 2.09
CA VAL A 65 9.37 20.27 1.80
C VAL A 65 10.24 19.18 1.19
N VAL A 66 11.20 19.52 0.33
CA VAL A 66 12.10 18.52 -0.29
C VAL A 66 12.89 17.73 0.76
N PRO A 67 13.58 18.38 1.73
CA PRO A 67 14.24 17.64 2.83
C PRO A 67 13.28 16.78 3.66
N LEU A 68 12.06 17.25 3.92
CA LEU A 68 11.05 16.51 4.68
C LEU A 68 10.60 15.23 3.95
N VAL A 69 10.40 15.33 2.62
CA VAL A 69 10.07 14.15 1.80
C VAL A 69 11.21 13.14 1.78
N ILE A 70 12.44 13.62 1.63
CA ILE A 70 13.62 12.75 1.66
C ILE A 70 13.70 12.03 3.02
N LEU A 71 13.54 12.77 4.13
CA LEU A 71 13.54 12.20 5.47
C LEU A 71 12.43 11.14 5.62
N MET A 72 11.23 11.40 5.13
CA MET A 72 10.12 10.45 5.15
C MET A 72 10.49 9.13 4.43
N HIS A 73 11.07 9.20 3.23
CA HIS A 73 11.49 8.00 2.50
C HIS A 73 12.64 7.27 3.21
N ILE A 74 13.58 7.98 3.83
CA ILE A 74 14.64 7.38 4.64
C ILE A 74 14.05 6.64 5.85
N LEU A 75 13.07 7.23 6.55
CA LEU A 75 12.40 6.57 7.67
C LEU A 75 11.65 5.30 7.22
N ILE A 76 10.97 5.32 6.06
CA ILE A 76 10.33 4.14 5.48
C ILE A 76 11.39 3.06 5.19
N LEU A 77 12.54 3.42 4.62
CA LEU A 77 13.64 2.48 4.36
C LEU A 77 14.21 1.88 5.64
N ILE A 78 14.32 2.65 6.72
CA ILE A 78 14.76 2.14 8.02
C ILE A 78 13.71 1.17 8.59
N MET A 79 12.42 1.51 8.54
CA MET A 79 11.36 0.68 9.09
C MET A 79 11.16 -0.63 8.32
N LEU A 80 11.16 -0.58 6.99
CA LEU A 80 10.89 -1.74 6.14
C LEU A 80 12.16 -2.44 5.65
N GLY A 81 13.32 -1.82 5.79
CA GLY A 81 14.61 -2.34 5.35
C GLY A 81 15.16 -3.45 6.24
N PRO A 82 16.41 -3.91 5.93
CA PRO A 82 17.07 -4.99 6.67
C PRO A 82 17.30 -4.70 8.15
N THR A 83 17.40 -3.44 8.52
CA THR A 83 17.57 -2.99 9.91
C THR A 83 16.26 -2.96 10.71
N GLY A 84 15.13 -3.01 10.02
CA GLY A 84 13.80 -3.00 10.61
C GLY A 84 13.05 -4.32 10.40
N LYS A 85 11.94 -4.27 9.67
CA LYS A 85 11.09 -5.46 9.41
C LYS A 85 11.68 -6.43 8.38
N SER A 86 12.68 -6.03 7.59
CA SER A 86 13.18 -6.79 6.42
C SER A 86 12.05 -7.24 5.48
N TYR A 87 11.06 -6.36 5.31
CA TYR A 87 9.83 -6.63 4.60
C TYR A 87 9.80 -5.93 3.25
N ASN A 88 9.32 -6.64 2.23
CA ASN A 88 9.08 -6.13 0.89
C ASN A 88 10.30 -5.45 0.26
N SER A 89 11.29 -6.24 -0.13
CA SER A 89 12.52 -5.76 -0.77
C SER A 89 12.27 -4.92 -2.05
N VAL A 90 11.11 -5.07 -2.70
CA VAL A 90 10.70 -4.26 -3.87
C VAL A 90 10.46 -2.79 -3.50
N VAL A 91 10.06 -2.52 -2.26
CA VAL A 91 9.82 -1.15 -1.77
C VAL A 91 11.12 -0.38 -1.55
N TRP A 92 12.25 -1.07 -1.33
CA TRP A 92 13.52 -0.39 -1.10
C TRP A 92 14.00 0.40 -2.34
N PRO A 93 14.16 -0.21 -3.54
CA PRO A 93 14.51 0.55 -4.73
C PRO A 93 13.46 1.60 -5.07
N TRP A 94 12.17 1.35 -4.82
CA TRP A 94 11.12 2.33 -5.02
C TRP A 94 11.35 3.61 -4.19
N ASN A 95 11.62 3.48 -2.88
CA ASN A 95 11.89 4.64 -2.03
C ASN A 95 13.17 5.39 -2.45
N ILE A 96 14.21 4.68 -2.88
CA ILE A 96 15.44 5.29 -3.42
C ILE A 96 15.13 6.08 -4.69
N ILE A 97 14.35 5.50 -5.61
CA ILE A 97 13.92 6.17 -6.84
C ILE A 97 13.09 7.41 -6.51
N MET A 98 12.20 7.35 -5.52
CA MET A 98 11.40 8.49 -5.10
C MET A 98 12.27 9.62 -4.57
N ILE A 99 13.30 9.33 -3.78
CA ILE A 99 14.29 10.33 -3.34
C ILE A 99 14.98 10.97 -4.55
N ALA A 100 15.45 10.16 -5.50
CA ALA A 100 16.11 10.64 -6.71
C ALA A 100 15.17 11.54 -7.54
N LEU A 101 13.91 11.12 -7.74
CA LEU A 101 12.92 11.91 -8.47
C LEU A 101 12.60 13.23 -7.77
N ILE A 102 12.49 13.25 -6.45
CA ILE A 102 12.27 14.49 -5.70
C ILE A 102 13.44 15.46 -5.88
N LEU A 103 14.66 14.97 -5.80
CA LEU A 103 15.85 15.77 -6.04
C LEU A 103 15.89 16.31 -7.47
N LEU A 104 15.66 15.46 -8.47
CA LEU A 104 15.68 15.85 -9.89
C LEU A 104 14.59 16.87 -10.25
N LEU A 105 13.39 16.73 -9.67
CA LEU A 105 12.24 17.55 -10.05
C LEU A 105 12.13 18.86 -9.24
N PHE A 106 12.61 18.87 -8.00
CA PHE A 106 12.28 19.93 -7.06
C PHE A 106 13.47 20.55 -6.33
N ALA A 107 14.67 19.95 -6.32
CA ALA A 107 15.81 20.49 -5.58
C ALA A 107 16.50 21.65 -6.29
N ASP A 108 16.34 21.77 -7.60
CA ASP A 108 16.97 22.86 -8.33
C ASP A 108 16.15 24.16 -8.20
N VAL A 109 16.72 25.08 -7.45
CA VAL A 109 16.15 26.41 -7.22
C VAL A 109 16.78 27.48 -8.15
N LYS A 110 17.91 27.17 -8.80
CA LYS A 110 18.75 28.22 -9.43
C LYS A 110 19.15 28.00 -10.89
N GLN A 111 19.00 26.83 -11.48
CA GLN A 111 19.59 26.60 -12.80
C GLN A 111 18.66 25.91 -13.82
N GLU A 112 19.09 25.99 -15.07
CA GLU A 112 18.48 25.42 -16.25
C GLU A 112 18.22 23.95 -16.06
N ARG A 113 17.01 23.52 -16.40
CA ARG A 113 16.52 22.16 -16.21
C ARG A 113 17.46 21.17 -16.91
N PHE A 114 18.06 20.24 -16.18
CA PHE A 114 18.85 19.13 -16.73
C PHE A 114 18.06 18.29 -17.75
N PHE A 115 16.74 18.24 -17.57
CA PHE A 115 15.83 17.58 -18.49
C PHE A 115 14.68 18.52 -18.85
N ASP A 116 14.47 18.73 -20.13
CA ASP A 116 13.28 19.43 -20.62
C ASP A 116 12.09 18.43 -20.64
N ILE A 117 11.31 18.46 -19.55
CA ILE A 117 10.07 17.67 -19.45
C ILE A 117 8.86 18.46 -19.97
N SER A 118 9.07 19.64 -20.57
CA SER A 118 7.97 20.49 -21.06
C SER A 118 7.12 19.78 -22.12
N PHE A 119 7.67 18.79 -22.83
CA PHE A 119 6.94 17.99 -23.79
C PHE A 119 5.80 17.15 -23.14
N LEU A 120 5.97 16.73 -21.86
CA LEU A 120 4.94 16.00 -21.13
C LEU A 120 3.71 16.87 -20.82
N PHE A 121 3.88 18.19 -20.84
CA PHE A 121 2.82 19.15 -20.57
C PHE A 121 2.23 19.78 -21.82
N LYS A 122 2.53 19.22 -23.01
CA LYS A 122 2.04 19.71 -24.30
C LYS A 122 1.27 18.61 -25.05
N GLY A 123 0.20 18.99 -25.71
CA GLY A 123 -0.54 18.11 -26.59
C GLY A 123 -1.14 16.89 -25.87
N LEU A 124 -1.22 15.75 -26.58
CA LEU A 124 -1.84 14.50 -26.11
C LEU A 124 -1.17 13.97 -24.83
N SER A 125 0.17 14.08 -24.70
CA SER A 125 0.92 13.60 -23.54
C SER A 125 0.44 14.25 -22.24
N PHE A 126 0.12 15.53 -22.26
CA PHE A 126 -0.43 16.23 -21.09
C PHE A 126 -1.75 15.61 -20.63
N TYR A 127 -2.69 15.38 -21.56
CA TYR A 127 -3.98 14.79 -21.21
C TYR A 127 -3.84 13.37 -20.68
N ILE A 128 -2.93 12.56 -21.24
CA ILE A 128 -2.65 11.21 -20.75
C ILE A 128 -2.11 11.28 -19.31
N VAL A 129 -1.13 12.11 -19.03
CA VAL A 129 -0.52 12.25 -17.69
C VAL A 129 -1.57 12.72 -16.67
N ILE A 130 -2.36 13.75 -16.99
CA ILE A 130 -3.43 14.25 -16.10
C ILE A 130 -4.49 13.16 -15.85
N THR A 131 -4.90 12.45 -16.88
CA THR A 131 -5.89 11.39 -16.73
C THR A 131 -5.38 10.27 -15.82
N LEU A 132 -4.18 9.78 -16.05
CA LEU A 132 -3.62 8.66 -15.28
C LEU A 132 -3.22 9.05 -13.85
N MET A 133 -2.70 10.27 -13.65
CA MET A 133 -2.09 10.68 -12.38
C MET A 133 -3.01 11.52 -11.49
N LEU A 134 -4.07 12.07 -12.03
CA LEU A 134 -5.01 12.91 -11.29
C LEU A 134 -6.45 12.40 -11.36
N ILE A 135 -6.98 12.17 -12.58
CA ILE A 135 -8.40 11.82 -12.73
C ILE A 135 -8.68 10.40 -12.24
N PHE A 136 -7.95 9.40 -12.72
CA PHE A 136 -8.18 8.01 -12.33
C PHE A 136 -8.00 7.75 -10.84
N PRO A 137 -6.99 8.29 -10.15
CA PRO A 137 -6.90 8.14 -8.70
C PRO A 137 -8.09 8.71 -7.91
N ILE A 138 -8.83 9.69 -8.46
CA ILE A 138 -10.06 10.19 -7.82
C ILE A 138 -11.12 9.08 -7.76
N PHE A 139 -11.27 8.30 -8.84
CA PHE A 139 -12.23 7.20 -8.88
C PHE A 139 -11.91 6.07 -7.88
N SER A 140 -10.64 5.93 -7.48
CA SER A 140 -10.28 4.97 -6.44
C SER A 140 -10.85 5.30 -5.06
N LEU A 141 -11.19 6.56 -4.81
CA LEU A 141 -11.82 6.98 -3.55
C LEU A 141 -13.23 6.38 -3.39
N ASN A 142 -13.84 5.98 -4.51
CA ASN A 142 -15.13 5.28 -4.57
C ASN A 142 -14.99 3.82 -5.06
N ASN A 143 -13.83 3.19 -4.90
CA ASN A 143 -13.52 1.80 -5.28
C ASN A 143 -13.67 1.49 -6.78
N GLN A 144 -13.61 2.49 -7.64
CA GLN A 144 -13.80 2.35 -9.09
C GLN A 144 -12.48 2.32 -9.88
N TYR A 145 -11.34 2.33 -9.20
CA TYR A 145 -10.02 2.27 -9.82
C TYR A 145 -9.04 1.48 -8.95
N ASP A 146 -7.98 0.97 -9.60
CA ASP A 146 -6.95 0.14 -8.99
C ASP A 146 -6.30 0.83 -7.77
N SER A 147 -6.23 0.09 -6.67
CA SER A 147 -5.76 0.60 -5.38
C SER A 147 -4.31 1.08 -5.45
N TYR A 148 -3.40 0.27 -6.00
CA TYR A 148 -1.98 0.60 -6.00
C TYR A 148 -1.61 1.67 -7.03
N LEU A 149 -2.31 1.70 -8.16
CA LEU A 149 -2.16 2.80 -9.13
C LEU A 149 -2.66 4.15 -8.58
N SER A 150 -3.45 4.12 -7.51
CA SER A 150 -3.95 5.29 -6.79
C SER A 150 -3.17 5.64 -5.53
N SER A 151 -1.96 5.11 -5.37
CA SER A 151 -1.07 5.37 -4.24
C SER A 151 -1.61 4.90 -2.88
N SER A 152 -2.45 3.84 -2.84
CA SER A 152 -3.01 3.30 -1.59
C SER A 152 -2.14 2.22 -0.93
N LEU A 153 -0.91 2.02 -1.40
CA LEU A 153 0.04 1.12 -0.75
C LEU A 153 0.27 1.56 0.70
N TYR A 154 0.16 0.62 1.63
CA TYR A 154 0.23 0.86 3.08
C TYR A 154 -0.82 1.84 3.64
N SER A 155 -2.01 1.85 3.05
CA SER A 155 -3.12 2.68 3.55
C SER A 155 -4.02 1.96 4.56
N SER A 156 -3.93 0.65 4.69
CA SER A 156 -4.85 -0.27 5.40
C SER A 156 -6.27 -0.34 4.82
N ASN A 157 -6.69 0.61 4.03
CA ASN A 157 -7.98 0.59 3.37
C ASN A 157 -7.85 -0.09 1.99
N LEU A 158 -7.77 -1.41 2.00
CA LEU A 158 -7.58 -2.25 0.83
C LEU A 158 -8.63 -3.36 0.79
N ASN A 159 -9.00 -3.81 -0.40
CA ASN A 159 -9.84 -4.99 -0.54
C ASN A 159 -9.14 -6.22 0.05
N GLU A 160 -9.91 -7.12 0.63
CA GLU A 160 -9.42 -8.39 1.16
C GLU A 160 -10.19 -9.56 0.58
N CYS A 161 -9.60 -10.73 0.65
CA CYS A 161 -10.25 -11.97 0.25
C CYS A 161 -9.93 -13.09 1.24
N GLN A 162 -10.99 -13.76 1.64
CA GLN A 162 -10.95 -14.95 2.46
C GLN A 162 -11.57 -16.11 1.67
N LEU A 163 -10.87 -17.25 1.60
CA LEU A 163 -11.43 -18.45 1.03
C LEU A 163 -11.89 -19.37 2.18
N ILE A 164 -13.19 -19.56 2.28
CA ILE A 164 -13.78 -20.44 3.29
C ILE A 164 -13.82 -21.84 2.71
N LEU A 165 -13.07 -22.75 3.33
CA LEU A 165 -12.87 -24.12 2.88
C LEU A 165 -13.73 -25.07 3.69
N THR A 166 -14.42 -26.01 3.03
CA THR A 166 -15.00 -27.17 3.71
C THR A 166 -13.88 -28.09 4.20
N ASP A 167 -14.18 -28.98 5.11
CA ASP A 167 -13.23 -30.01 5.60
C ASP A 167 -12.65 -30.85 4.47
N LYS A 168 -13.41 -31.11 3.43
CA LYS A 168 -12.98 -31.87 2.26
C LYS A 168 -11.92 -31.09 1.48
N ALA A 169 -12.15 -29.80 1.20
CA ALA A 169 -11.19 -28.94 0.52
C ALA A 169 -9.94 -28.71 1.37
N TYR A 170 -10.11 -28.45 2.67
CA TYR A 170 -9.00 -28.26 3.60
C TYR A 170 -8.08 -29.49 3.72
N LYS A 171 -8.65 -30.70 3.81
CA LYS A 171 -7.85 -31.94 3.86
C LYS A 171 -6.97 -32.12 2.63
N ARG A 172 -7.45 -31.70 1.45
CA ARG A 172 -6.72 -31.79 0.17
C ARG A 172 -5.76 -30.62 -0.09
N LEU A 173 -5.86 -29.57 0.72
CA LEU A 173 -4.93 -28.44 0.62
C LEU A 173 -3.51 -28.90 0.98
N PRO A 174 -2.46 -28.51 0.24
CA PRO A 174 -1.07 -28.74 0.61
C PRO A 174 -0.73 -28.24 2.01
N ASN A 175 0.23 -28.89 2.69
CA ASN A 175 0.53 -28.57 4.09
C ASN A 175 1.19 -27.17 4.26
N ASP A 176 1.92 -26.71 3.28
CA ASP A 176 2.47 -25.36 3.20
C ASP A 176 1.36 -24.30 3.21
N LEU A 177 0.30 -24.50 2.43
CA LEU A 177 -0.83 -23.58 2.41
C LEU A 177 -1.70 -23.65 3.67
N LYS A 178 -1.75 -24.80 4.34
CA LYS A 178 -2.47 -24.94 5.62
C LYS A 178 -1.91 -24.03 6.72
N ALA A 179 -0.63 -23.68 6.66
CA ALA A 179 0.00 -22.74 7.59
C ALA A 179 -0.64 -21.34 7.55
N PHE A 180 -1.22 -20.96 6.42
CA PHE A 180 -1.90 -19.67 6.23
C PHE A 180 -3.40 -19.72 6.52
N CYS A 181 -3.91 -20.89 6.90
CA CYS A 181 -5.30 -21.06 7.28
C CYS A 181 -5.51 -20.82 8.77
N THR A 182 -6.65 -20.20 9.10
CA THR A 182 -7.16 -20.19 10.47
C THR A 182 -8.29 -21.20 10.55
N THR A 183 -8.16 -22.16 11.47
CA THR A 183 -9.16 -23.20 11.70
C THR A 183 -10.00 -22.80 12.90
N ASN A 184 -11.29 -22.57 12.70
CA ASN A 184 -12.30 -22.38 13.73
C ASN A 184 -13.19 -23.62 13.81
N VAL A 185 -14.06 -23.70 14.84
CA VAL A 185 -14.97 -24.82 15.05
C VAL A 185 -15.84 -25.14 13.82
N ASP A 186 -16.22 -24.09 13.07
CA ASP A 186 -17.17 -24.21 11.95
C ASP A 186 -16.52 -24.10 10.57
N HIS A 187 -15.32 -23.50 10.44
CA HIS A 187 -14.75 -23.19 9.13
C HIS A 187 -13.23 -23.15 9.14
N ASN A 188 -12.65 -23.58 8.02
CA ASN A 188 -11.24 -23.38 7.69
C ASN A 188 -11.15 -22.20 6.74
N VAL A 189 -10.44 -21.13 7.10
CA VAL A 189 -10.35 -19.90 6.32
C VAL A 189 -8.92 -19.67 5.88
N LEU A 190 -8.70 -19.64 4.57
CA LEU A 190 -7.42 -19.24 3.97
C LEU A 190 -7.46 -17.74 3.66
N TYR A 191 -6.56 -16.98 4.29
CA TYR A 191 -6.40 -15.55 4.07
C TYR A 191 -5.41 -15.32 2.92
N ILE A 192 -5.89 -14.88 1.77
CA ILE A 192 -5.05 -14.69 0.56
C ILE A 192 -3.95 -13.66 0.80
N LYS A 193 -4.27 -12.55 1.49
CA LYS A 193 -3.30 -11.52 1.83
C LYS A 193 -2.15 -12.10 2.66
N LYS A 194 -2.48 -12.82 3.74
CA LYS A 194 -1.48 -13.45 4.62
C LYS A 194 -0.59 -14.42 3.84
N TRP A 195 -1.19 -15.26 3.00
CA TRP A 195 -0.44 -16.20 2.16
C TRP A 195 0.58 -15.49 1.26
N VAL A 196 0.14 -14.47 0.51
CA VAL A 196 1.03 -13.73 -0.41
C VAL A 196 2.14 -12.99 0.35
N GLU A 197 1.79 -12.33 1.45
CA GLU A 197 2.74 -11.51 2.22
C GLU A 197 3.79 -12.36 2.94
N GLU A 198 3.43 -13.50 3.51
CA GLU A 198 4.36 -14.37 4.23
C GLU A 198 5.21 -15.24 3.28
N GLU A 199 4.62 -15.72 2.17
CA GLU A 199 5.35 -16.58 1.23
C GLU A 199 6.24 -15.78 0.27
N LEU A 200 5.73 -14.68 -0.29
CA LEU A 200 6.44 -13.90 -1.30
C LEU A 200 7.18 -12.68 -0.72
N ASN A 201 6.90 -12.33 0.54
CA ASN A 201 7.43 -11.12 1.19
C ASN A 201 7.14 -9.83 0.39
N VAL A 202 5.96 -9.74 -0.22
CA VAL A 202 5.48 -8.59 -0.99
C VAL A 202 4.03 -8.28 -0.65
N PRO A 203 3.60 -7.01 -0.75
CA PRO A 203 2.20 -6.67 -0.57
C PRO A 203 1.30 -7.39 -1.58
N CYS A 204 0.21 -7.95 -1.10
CA CYS A 204 -0.81 -8.56 -1.95
C CYS A 204 -1.49 -7.48 -2.80
N VAL A 205 -1.62 -7.71 -4.12
CA VAL A 205 -2.39 -6.80 -4.99
C VAL A 205 -3.88 -6.94 -4.69
N PRO A 206 -4.54 -5.93 -4.11
CA PRO A 206 -5.86 -6.04 -3.49
C PRO A 206 -6.99 -5.85 -4.51
N GLU A 207 -6.94 -6.58 -5.63
CA GLU A 207 -7.89 -6.44 -6.71
C GLU A 207 -8.74 -7.70 -6.89
N TYR A 208 -10.05 -7.52 -7.12
CA TYR A 208 -11.01 -8.61 -7.31
C TYR A 208 -10.53 -9.66 -8.33
N ARG A 209 -9.95 -9.21 -9.46
CA ARG A 209 -9.43 -10.10 -10.51
C ARG A 209 -8.32 -11.02 -10.01
N ILE A 210 -7.45 -10.53 -9.11
CA ILE A 210 -6.35 -11.28 -8.53
C ILE A 210 -6.89 -12.32 -7.55
N PHE A 211 -7.76 -11.89 -6.65
CA PHE A 211 -8.40 -12.79 -5.67
C PHE A 211 -9.22 -13.88 -6.35
N ARG A 212 -9.93 -13.55 -7.43
CA ARG A 212 -10.67 -14.54 -8.22
C ARG A 212 -9.74 -15.57 -8.86
N ASN A 213 -8.59 -15.15 -9.39
CA ASN A 213 -7.60 -16.08 -9.93
C ASN A 213 -7.03 -16.99 -8.84
N ALA A 214 -6.74 -16.47 -7.64
CA ALA A 214 -6.30 -17.26 -6.49
C ALA A 214 -7.37 -18.28 -6.08
N HIS A 215 -8.65 -17.89 -6.06
CA HIS A 215 -9.77 -18.79 -5.79
C HIS A 215 -9.83 -19.95 -6.81
N HIS A 216 -9.75 -19.67 -8.11
CA HIS A 216 -9.72 -20.70 -9.15
C HIS A 216 -8.52 -21.63 -9.00
N TYR A 217 -7.35 -21.07 -8.67
CA TYR A 217 -6.15 -21.85 -8.42
C TYR A 217 -6.34 -22.85 -7.24
N ILE A 218 -6.92 -22.40 -6.14
CA ILE A 218 -7.17 -23.27 -4.98
C ILE A 218 -8.17 -24.38 -5.30
N ILE A 219 -9.23 -24.11 -6.08
CA ILE A 219 -10.19 -25.13 -6.55
C ILE A 219 -9.46 -26.19 -7.37
N GLN A 220 -8.62 -25.78 -8.32
CA GLN A 220 -7.85 -26.69 -9.16
C GLN A 220 -6.85 -27.53 -8.33
N LEU A 221 -6.13 -26.86 -7.42
CA LEU A 221 -5.14 -27.51 -6.57
C LEU A 221 -5.74 -28.57 -5.65
N THR A 222 -6.91 -28.29 -5.08
CA THR A 222 -7.63 -29.21 -4.20
C THR A 222 -8.47 -30.23 -4.95
N GLN A 223 -8.63 -30.08 -6.25
CA GLN A 223 -9.50 -30.91 -7.10
C GLN A 223 -10.92 -31.00 -6.52
N THR A 224 -11.48 -29.87 -6.12
CA THR A 224 -12.80 -29.76 -5.53
C THR A 224 -13.70 -28.86 -6.38
N ASP A 225 -15.01 -28.87 -6.09
CA ASP A 225 -15.96 -27.97 -6.72
C ASP A 225 -15.91 -26.58 -6.08
N SER A 226 -16.40 -25.58 -6.81
CA SER A 226 -16.52 -24.20 -6.31
C SER A 226 -17.38 -24.05 -5.06
N LYS A 227 -18.28 -25.03 -4.81
CA LYS A 227 -19.10 -25.09 -3.59
C LYS A 227 -18.29 -25.44 -2.33
N GLU A 228 -17.16 -26.12 -2.51
CA GLU A 228 -16.28 -26.54 -1.42
C GLU A 228 -15.28 -25.44 -1.00
N VAL A 229 -15.10 -24.41 -1.86
CA VAL A 229 -14.23 -23.28 -1.63
C VAL A 229 -15.05 -22.00 -1.86
N LYS A 230 -15.64 -21.46 -0.80
CA LYS A 230 -16.46 -20.24 -0.90
C LYS A 230 -15.56 -19.01 -0.98
N PHE A 231 -15.80 -18.19 -2.00
CA PHE A 231 -15.12 -16.90 -2.20
C PHE A 231 -15.82 -15.82 -1.37
N ASN A 232 -15.13 -15.26 -0.40
CA ASN A 232 -15.61 -14.17 0.43
C ASN A 232 -14.73 -12.93 0.14
N PHE A 233 -15.25 -12.02 -0.68
CA PHE A 233 -14.59 -10.77 -1.01
C PHE A 233 -15.09 -9.67 -0.08
N ILE A 234 -14.15 -8.99 0.58
CA ILE A 234 -14.41 -7.88 1.49
C ILE A 234 -13.92 -6.62 0.79
N GLU A 235 -14.87 -5.80 0.38
CA GLU A 235 -14.57 -4.53 -0.27
C GLU A 235 -14.09 -3.52 0.75
N ARG A 236 -13.08 -2.72 0.38
CA ARG A 236 -12.57 -1.61 1.19
C ARG A 236 -13.62 -0.53 1.41
N GLU A 237 -13.46 0.26 2.45
CA GLU A 237 -14.32 1.40 2.73
C GLU A 237 -14.20 2.46 1.62
N LYS A 238 -15.33 3.00 1.20
CA LYS A 238 -15.37 4.16 0.31
C LYS A 238 -15.00 5.40 1.11
N LEU A 239 -14.02 6.16 0.64
CA LEU A 239 -13.64 7.43 1.26
C LEU A 239 -14.55 8.59 0.81
N ILE A 240 -15.17 8.45 -0.37
CA ILE A 240 -16.15 9.39 -0.93
C ILE A 240 -17.22 8.56 -1.65
N GLU A 241 -18.48 8.95 -1.50
CA GLU A 241 -19.60 8.42 -2.30
C GLU A 241 -19.99 9.47 -3.34
N PHE A 242 -20.04 9.05 -4.61
CA PHE A 242 -20.51 9.88 -5.72
C PHE A 242 -21.94 9.52 -6.09
#